data_22fddeb9a78fe946857b89493db5460a
#
_entry.id   22fddeb9a78fe946857b89493db5460a
#
_cell.length_a   1.000
_cell.length_b   1.000
_cell.length_c   1.000
_cell.angle_alpha   90.00
_cell.angle_beta   90.00
_cell.angle_gamma   90.00
#
_symmetry.space_group_name_H-M   'P 1'
#
loop_
_entity.id
_entity.type
_entity.pdbx_description
1 polymer ?
#
loop_
_entity_poly.entity_id
_entity_poly.type
_entity_poly.pdbx_seq_one_letter_code
_entity_poly.pdbx_strand_id
1 'polypeptide(L)'
;IVDVQTPKLEEAPAKDEPEKLKVLGEFKVKDPKDRATLMREHINILPFAFIIAVMSIFMSLFYFYPAWDPMNRMQDYKIGIVVADQGLDLTTIGGSKTNLGATLANAIITNPTVGPMFHWIVYDSSTTNITDEFYQSMVDDVENDEIWGFLYFPADFTANIIIPCSGRGTPVTSYNNSVKWVNDETKQYTSGAVIDRVMVSLFASLSASVRKMMLAGVIPCSAVTAPVDLRIDPVVQERVTLHTLPAFGEYLGQYVPFTVIWVCSIFTVALSFVNYRPDVTDKYEKCMLQVIGQRFLFVFVLSFISSLLTTALLFGAGFEAEHGFGTVFCVMWLMCLTFAGMICLIFSYLSNSGIPICVLLLILQLMTSSGLFHRLSLTPGWRWISDVFPFYHGIELIRAASYGLMDRTVGTHIGIAFAWLICTWLIAFVGQYFRIGKKVIFRLMNQDLHGTYFFSHWMI
;
A
#
# COMPACT_ATOMS: atom_id res chain seq x y z
N ILE A 1 37.80 -67.00 8.77
CA ILE A 1 36.55 -67.72 9.11
C ILE A 1 36.29 -67.47 10.57
N VAL A 2 35.50 -66.50 10.89
CA VAL A 2 35.10 -66.14 12.26
C VAL A 2 33.61 -66.55 12.37
N ASP A 3 33.38 -67.57 13.21
CA ASP A 3 32.03 -68.00 13.57
C ASP A 3 31.31 -66.87 14.31
N VAL A 4 30.30 -66.33 13.68
CA VAL A 4 29.35 -65.42 14.34
C VAL A 4 28.16 -66.23 14.84
N GLN A 5 28.18 -66.56 16.13
CA GLN A 5 27.05 -67.11 16.84
C GLN A 5 25.90 -66.06 16.86
N THR A 6 24.83 -66.37 16.18
CA THR A 6 23.54 -65.66 16.31
C THR A 6 22.95 -65.91 17.69
N PRO A 7 22.62 -64.84 18.44
CA PRO A 7 21.89 -65.03 19.70
C PRO A 7 20.46 -65.54 19.42
N LYS A 8 20.06 -66.56 20.11
CA LYS A 8 18.69 -67.09 20.11
C LYS A 8 17.77 -65.97 20.61
N LEU A 9 16.84 -65.59 19.75
CA LEU A 9 15.68 -64.82 20.14
C LEU A 9 14.83 -65.66 21.09
N GLU A 10 14.83 -65.29 22.37
CA GLU A 10 13.87 -65.71 23.36
C GLU A 10 12.49 -65.23 22.90
N GLU A 11 11.57 -66.15 22.62
CA GLU A 11 10.16 -65.88 22.37
C GLU A 11 9.56 -65.20 23.57
N ALA A 12 9.33 -63.90 23.48
CA ALA A 12 8.51 -63.15 24.42
C ALA A 12 7.07 -63.65 24.37
N PRO A 13 6.41 -63.86 25.52
CA PRO A 13 5.07 -64.42 25.54
C PRO A 13 4.08 -63.50 24.84
N ALA A 14 3.32 -64.10 23.94
CA ALA A 14 2.16 -63.48 23.28
C ALA A 14 1.15 -63.07 24.36
N LYS A 15 1.15 -61.81 24.74
CA LYS A 15 0.07 -61.21 25.51
C LYS A 15 -0.32 -59.86 24.92
N ASP A 16 -1.61 -59.81 24.59
CA ASP A 16 -2.42 -58.62 24.42
C ASP A 16 -2.21 -57.74 23.18
N GLU A 17 -2.38 -58.34 22.00
CA GLU A 17 -2.99 -57.61 20.88
C GLU A 17 -4.38 -58.16 20.65
N PRO A 18 -5.41 -57.49 21.17
CA PRO A 18 -6.41 -56.90 20.29
C PRO A 18 -7.15 -55.69 20.83
N GLU A 19 -6.65 -54.98 21.83
CA GLU A 19 -7.44 -53.88 22.41
C GLU A 19 -7.26 -52.52 21.69
N LYS A 20 -6.14 -52.33 20.98
CA LYS A 20 -5.91 -51.07 20.23
C LYS A 20 -6.59 -50.99 18.86
N LEU A 21 -7.02 -52.12 18.28
CA LEU A 21 -7.69 -52.13 16.96
C LEU A 21 -9.23 -52.01 17.07
N LYS A 22 -9.80 -52.18 18.25
CA LYS A 22 -11.24 -52.00 18.49
C LYS A 22 -11.71 -50.56 18.67
N VAL A 23 -10.79 -49.59 18.78
CA VAL A 23 -11.13 -48.18 19.01
C VAL A 23 -11.49 -47.42 17.74
N LEU A 24 -11.26 -48.00 16.55
CA LEU A 24 -11.60 -47.37 15.27
C LEU A 24 -12.86 -47.92 14.58
N GLY A 25 -13.54 -48.85 15.18
CA GLY A 25 -14.77 -49.43 14.62
C GLY A 25 -15.92 -49.41 15.62
N GLU A 26 -16.94 -48.68 15.30
CA GLU A 26 -18.25 -48.54 15.97
C GLU A 26 -18.31 -47.51 17.09
N PHE A 27 -18.40 -46.23 16.73
CA PHE A 27 -19.06 -45.22 17.53
C PHE A 27 -20.57 -45.53 17.61
N LYS A 28 -20.95 -46.54 18.38
CA LYS A 28 -22.34 -46.73 18.83
C LYS A 28 -22.55 -45.79 20.02
N VAL A 29 -23.05 -44.58 19.76
CA VAL A 29 -23.58 -43.67 20.78
C VAL A 29 -24.75 -44.36 21.46
N LYS A 30 -24.48 -45.17 22.48
CA LYS A 30 -25.51 -45.94 23.22
C LYS A 30 -26.03 -45.18 24.45
N ASP A 31 -25.37 -44.13 24.89
CA ASP A 31 -25.75 -43.49 26.14
C ASP A 31 -26.32 -42.09 25.90
N PRO A 32 -27.49 -41.71 26.48
CA PRO A 32 -28.04 -40.37 26.37
C PRO A 32 -27.10 -39.26 26.89
N LYS A 33 -26.14 -39.59 27.73
CA LYS A 33 -25.06 -38.69 28.19
C LYS A 33 -24.09 -38.37 27.03
N ASP A 34 -23.79 -39.34 26.17
CA ASP A 34 -22.89 -39.15 25.03
C ASP A 34 -23.56 -38.26 23.97
N ARG A 35 -24.87 -38.35 23.79
CA ARG A 35 -25.64 -37.45 22.92
C ARG A 35 -25.62 -36.00 23.40
N ALA A 36 -25.76 -35.81 24.72
CA ALA A 36 -25.72 -34.49 25.32
C ALA A 36 -24.30 -33.86 25.18
N THR A 37 -23.25 -34.68 25.33
CA THR A 37 -21.88 -34.24 25.15
C THR A 37 -21.57 -33.90 23.68
N LEU A 38 -21.99 -34.75 22.74
CA LEU A 38 -21.88 -34.48 21.30
C LEU A 38 -22.70 -33.25 20.88
N MET A 39 -23.92 -33.08 21.38
CA MET A 39 -24.71 -31.88 21.15
C MET A 39 -24.03 -30.63 21.70
N ARG A 40 -23.42 -30.72 22.86
CA ARG A 40 -22.66 -29.62 23.47
C ARG A 40 -21.41 -29.27 22.67
N GLU A 41 -20.70 -30.25 22.11
CA GLU A 41 -19.57 -30.04 21.20
C GLU A 41 -20.03 -29.37 19.90
N HIS A 42 -21.14 -29.83 19.30
CA HIS A 42 -21.72 -29.20 18.10
C HIS A 42 -22.26 -27.78 18.36
N ILE A 43 -22.87 -27.55 19.51
CA ILE A 43 -23.30 -26.19 19.91
C ILE A 43 -22.07 -25.26 20.07
N ASN A 44 -20.93 -25.78 20.52
CA ASN A 44 -19.69 -25.00 20.63
C ASN A 44 -19.09 -24.66 19.25
N ILE A 45 -19.40 -25.40 18.19
CA ILE A 45 -18.96 -25.09 16.81
C ILE A 45 -19.76 -23.92 16.23
N LEU A 46 -21.01 -23.74 16.64
CA LEU A 46 -21.90 -22.69 16.09
C LEU A 46 -21.34 -21.26 16.26
N PRO A 47 -20.84 -20.84 17.45
CA PRO A 47 -20.23 -19.52 17.59
C PRO A 47 -18.96 -19.36 16.75
N PHE A 48 -18.16 -20.41 16.56
CA PHE A 48 -17.00 -20.36 15.66
C PHE A 48 -17.41 -20.22 14.19
N ALA A 49 -18.41 -20.98 13.75
CA ALA A 49 -18.98 -20.85 12.41
C ALA A 49 -19.54 -19.45 12.18
N PHE A 50 -20.24 -18.89 13.17
CA PHE A 50 -20.75 -17.51 13.12
C PHE A 50 -19.60 -16.50 13.02
N ILE A 51 -18.57 -16.63 13.85
CA ILE A 51 -17.37 -15.76 13.80
C ILE A 51 -16.72 -15.85 12.41
N ILE A 52 -16.53 -17.05 11.87
CA ILE A 52 -15.95 -17.25 10.53
C ILE A 52 -16.82 -16.60 9.46
N ALA A 53 -18.14 -16.75 9.52
CA ALA A 53 -19.07 -16.13 8.57
C ALA A 53 -18.99 -14.59 8.64
N VAL A 54 -19.02 -14.03 9.84
CA VAL A 54 -18.87 -12.58 10.07
C VAL A 54 -17.53 -12.10 9.56
N MET A 55 -16.44 -12.81 9.88
CA MET A 55 -15.10 -12.50 9.38
C MET A 55 -15.04 -12.52 7.86
N SER A 56 -15.63 -13.53 7.21
CA SER A 56 -15.67 -13.64 5.74
C SER A 56 -16.42 -12.47 5.11
N ILE A 57 -17.53 -12.03 5.72
CA ILE A 57 -18.28 -10.85 5.27
C ILE A 57 -17.41 -9.59 5.39
N PHE A 58 -16.79 -9.36 6.56
CA PHE A 58 -15.95 -8.19 6.75
C PHE A 58 -14.70 -8.20 5.85
N MET A 59 -14.05 -9.36 5.68
CA MET A 59 -12.91 -9.49 4.76
C MET A 59 -13.32 -9.16 3.32
N SER A 60 -14.45 -9.69 2.86
CA SER A 60 -14.97 -9.40 1.51
C SER A 60 -15.32 -7.92 1.36
N LEU A 61 -15.98 -7.34 2.36
CA LEU A 61 -16.33 -5.92 2.37
C LEU A 61 -15.08 -5.03 2.35
N PHE A 62 -14.08 -5.33 3.17
CA PHE A 62 -12.84 -4.55 3.23
C PHE A 62 -11.96 -4.73 1.99
N TYR A 63 -12.03 -5.88 1.33
CA TYR A 63 -11.25 -6.16 0.13
C TYR A 63 -11.88 -5.53 -1.13
N PHE A 64 -13.19 -5.70 -1.32
CA PHE A 64 -13.84 -5.29 -2.57
C PHE A 64 -14.36 -3.85 -2.54
N TYR A 65 -14.92 -3.40 -1.42
CA TYR A 65 -15.68 -2.15 -1.38
C TYR A 65 -14.84 -0.87 -1.50
N PRO A 66 -13.63 -0.76 -0.92
CA PRO A 66 -12.80 0.44 -1.05
C PRO A 66 -12.42 0.73 -2.50
N ALA A 67 -12.13 -0.31 -3.29
CA ALA A 67 -11.65 -0.21 -4.67
C ALA A 67 -12.64 -0.77 -5.69
N TRP A 68 -13.96 -0.72 -5.40
CA TRP A 68 -14.97 -1.33 -6.26
C TRP A 68 -14.99 -0.77 -7.69
N ASP A 69 -14.77 0.52 -7.85
CA ASP A 69 -14.76 1.18 -9.16
C ASP A 69 -13.70 2.29 -9.21
N PRO A 70 -12.42 1.92 -9.35
CA PRO A 70 -11.33 2.89 -9.36
C PRO A 70 -11.33 3.75 -10.64
N MET A 71 -11.88 3.25 -11.76
CA MET A 71 -11.90 3.95 -13.03
C MET A 71 -12.83 5.17 -13.03
N ASN A 72 -14.01 5.06 -12.42
CA ASN A 72 -14.95 6.19 -12.32
C ASN A 72 -14.46 7.29 -11.37
N ARG A 73 -13.33 7.07 -10.69
CA ARG A 73 -12.72 8.05 -9.77
C ARG A 73 -11.44 8.67 -10.31
N MET A 74 -11.11 8.40 -11.55
CA MET A 74 -9.97 9.06 -12.19
C MET A 74 -10.16 10.59 -12.28
N GLN A 75 -11.40 11.07 -12.24
CA GLN A 75 -11.73 12.50 -12.13
C GLN A 75 -11.14 13.20 -10.90
N ASP A 76 -10.74 12.47 -9.87
CA ASP A 76 -10.12 13.04 -8.67
C ASP A 76 -8.60 13.25 -8.84
N TYR A 77 -8.00 12.68 -9.91
CA TYR A 77 -6.60 12.88 -10.23
C TYR A 77 -6.41 14.21 -10.92
N LYS A 78 -5.60 15.08 -10.32
CA LYS A 78 -5.22 16.36 -10.88
C LYS A 78 -4.10 16.16 -11.89
N ILE A 79 -4.31 16.60 -13.11
CA ILE A 79 -3.30 16.57 -14.18
C ILE A 79 -3.12 17.99 -14.70
N GLY A 80 -1.88 18.46 -14.72
CA GLY A 80 -1.52 19.77 -15.25
C GLY A 80 -1.48 19.77 -16.78
N ILE A 81 -1.86 20.87 -17.41
CA ILE A 81 -1.56 21.18 -18.80
C ILE A 81 -0.83 22.54 -18.80
N VAL A 82 0.44 22.51 -19.14
CA VAL A 82 1.29 23.70 -19.21
C VAL A 82 1.51 24.06 -20.67
N VAL A 83 0.94 25.19 -21.11
CA VAL A 83 1.06 25.69 -22.48
C VAL A 83 2.07 26.84 -22.49
N ALA A 84 3.35 26.52 -22.69
CA ALA A 84 4.39 27.51 -22.89
C ALA A 84 4.39 28.06 -24.34
N ASP A 85 3.68 27.39 -25.25
CA ASP A 85 3.61 27.73 -26.68
C ASP A 85 3.14 29.18 -26.89
N GLN A 86 3.98 29.97 -27.56
CA GLN A 86 3.69 31.39 -27.84
C GLN A 86 2.83 31.56 -29.11
N GLY A 87 2.60 30.47 -29.83
CA GLY A 87 1.95 30.46 -31.12
C GLY A 87 2.81 31.09 -32.22
N LEU A 88 2.27 31.14 -33.40
CA LEU A 88 2.92 31.75 -34.57
C LEU A 88 2.01 32.81 -35.17
N ASP A 89 2.58 34.00 -35.43
CA ASP A 89 1.89 35.06 -36.13
C ASP A 89 2.01 34.84 -37.65
N LEU A 90 0.88 34.47 -38.26
CA LEU A 90 0.78 34.22 -39.70
C LEU A 90 0.18 35.42 -40.45
N THR A 91 0.00 36.58 -39.83
CA THR A 91 -0.64 37.76 -40.46
C THR A 91 0.13 38.24 -41.68
N THR A 92 1.47 38.11 -41.69
CA THR A 92 2.33 38.45 -42.82
C THR A 92 2.10 37.60 -44.09
N ILE A 93 1.42 36.47 -43.94
CA ILE A 93 1.13 35.52 -45.05
C ILE A 93 -0.37 35.31 -45.24
N GLY A 94 -1.19 36.26 -44.73
CA GLY A 94 -2.65 36.24 -44.88
C GLY A 94 -3.39 35.33 -43.92
N GLY A 95 -2.72 34.78 -42.92
CA GLY A 95 -3.31 33.97 -41.84
C GLY A 95 -3.60 34.78 -40.57
N SER A 96 -4.16 34.16 -39.57
CA SER A 96 -4.33 34.70 -38.22
C SER A 96 -3.23 34.17 -37.27
N LYS A 97 -3.05 34.84 -36.15
CA LYS A 97 -2.21 34.30 -35.08
C LYS A 97 -2.77 32.94 -34.64
N THR A 98 -1.95 31.88 -34.72
CA THR A 98 -2.35 30.51 -34.41
C THR A 98 -1.48 30.01 -33.27
N ASN A 99 -2.12 29.45 -32.25
CA ASN A 99 -1.47 28.75 -31.16
C ASN A 99 -2.04 27.32 -31.09
N LEU A 100 -1.24 26.37 -31.60
CA LEU A 100 -1.65 24.96 -31.64
C LEU A 100 -1.65 24.36 -30.24
N GLY A 101 -0.70 24.74 -29.37
CA GLY A 101 -0.64 24.25 -27.98
C GLY A 101 -1.92 24.58 -27.22
N ALA A 102 -2.38 25.83 -27.26
CA ALA A 102 -3.63 26.26 -26.63
C ALA A 102 -4.86 25.57 -27.26
N THR A 103 -4.86 25.40 -28.61
CA THR A 103 -5.94 24.72 -29.33
C THR A 103 -6.03 23.27 -28.93
N LEU A 104 -4.91 22.56 -28.78
CA LEU A 104 -4.85 21.17 -28.36
C LEU A 104 -5.20 21.02 -26.90
N ALA A 105 -4.74 21.92 -26.01
CA ALA A 105 -5.13 21.94 -24.60
C ALA A 105 -6.66 22.03 -24.46
N ASN A 106 -7.30 22.95 -25.20
CA ASN A 106 -8.75 23.05 -25.21
C ASN A 106 -9.41 21.77 -25.79
N ALA A 107 -8.82 21.16 -26.81
CA ALA A 107 -9.33 19.93 -27.37
C ALA A 107 -9.27 18.76 -26.40
N ILE A 108 -8.27 18.70 -25.50
CA ILE A 108 -8.17 17.71 -24.43
C ILE A 108 -9.34 17.88 -23.45
N ILE A 109 -9.55 19.09 -22.96
CA ILE A 109 -10.57 19.39 -21.93
C ILE A 109 -11.97 19.16 -22.47
N THR A 110 -12.21 19.56 -23.72
CA THR A 110 -13.53 19.43 -24.38
C THR A 110 -13.76 18.04 -24.97
N ASN A 111 -12.77 17.15 -24.95
CA ASN A 111 -12.93 15.79 -25.43
C ASN A 111 -13.94 15.03 -24.55
N PRO A 112 -15.04 14.49 -25.14
CA PRO A 112 -16.11 13.86 -24.37
C PRO A 112 -15.66 12.57 -23.62
N THR A 113 -14.55 11.97 -24.06
CA THR A 113 -14.02 10.73 -23.44
C THR A 113 -12.97 11.03 -22.39
N VAL A 114 -12.00 11.87 -22.69
CA VAL A 114 -10.81 12.13 -21.84
C VAL A 114 -11.03 13.33 -20.93
N GLY A 115 -11.77 14.35 -21.39
CA GLY A 115 -12.05 15.56 -20.62
C GLY A 115 -12.61 15.30 -19.23
N PRO A 116 -13.68 14.49 -19.08
CA PRO A 116 -14.26 14.20 -17.77
C PRO A 116 -13.49 13.14 -16.96
N MET A 117 -12.46 12.49 -17.54
CA MET A 117 -11.71 11.44 -16.81
C MET A 117 -10.81 12.00 -15.71
N PHE A 118 -10.31 13.22 -15.87
CA PHE A 118 -9.33 13.82 -14.97
C PHE A 118 -9.73 15.23 -14.55
N HIS A 119 -9.18 15.68 -13.44
CA HIS A 119 -9.26 17.09 -13.05
C HIS A 119 -8.11 17.87 -13.71
N TRP A 120 -8.39 18.46 -14.89
CA TRP A 120 -7.40 19.20 -15.65
C TRP A 120 -7.17 20.60 -15.08
N ILE A 121 -5.90 20.95 -14.84
CA ILE A 121 -5.48 22.28 -14.41
C ILE A 121 -4.65 22.90 -15.55
N VAL A 122 -5.12 23.99 -16.13
CA VAL A 122 -4.46 24.61 -17.30
C VAL A 122 -3.70 25.84 -16.88
N TYR A 123 -2.44 25.88 -17.27
CA TYR A 123 -1.54 27.03 -17.15
C TYR A 123 -1.18 27.47 -18.55
N ASP A 124 -1.64 28.66 -18.96
CA ASP A 124 -1.41 29.23 -20.29
C ASP A 124 -0.42 30.39 -20.19
N SER A 125 0.49 30.49 -21.15
CA SER A 125 1.45 31.57 -21.28
C SER A 125 0.81 32.97 -21.39
N SER A 126 -0.47 33.04 -21.73
CA SER A 126 -1.23 34.31 -21.76
C SER A 126 -1.61 34.79 -20.35
N THR A 127 -1.71 33.92 -19.38
CA THR A 127 -2.16 34.19 -18.00
C THR A 127 -1.07 33.97 -16.95
N THR A 128 -0.10 33.14 -17.26
CA THR A 128 0.96 32.71 -16.34
C THR A 128 2.32 32.90 -17.02
N ASN A 129 3.28 33.49 -16.32
CA ASN A 129 4.65 33.58 -16.82
C ASN A 129 5.32 32.20 -16.71
N ILE A 130 5.32 31.43 -17.80
CA ILE A 130 5.88 30.08 -17.86
C ILE A 130 7.38 30.20 -18.11
N THR A 131 8.16 30.13 -17.07
CA THR A 131 9.63 30.11 -17.04
C THR A 131 10.14 28.70 -16.71
N ASP A 132 11.44 28.50 -16.77
CA ASP A 132 12.08 27.26 -16.29
C ASP A 132 11.83 27.03 -14.80
N GLU A 133 11.77 28.12 -14.01
CA GLU A 133 11.42 28.03 -12.58
C GLU A 133 10.00 27.53 -12.38
N PHE A 134 9.05 27.99 -13.22
CA PHE A 134 7.68 27.46 -13.20
C PHE A 134 7.64 25.99 -13.57
N TYR A 135 8.41 25.58 -14.59
CA TYR A 135 8.51 24.16 -14.94
C TYR A 135 9.03 23.33 -13.77
N GLN A 136 10.07 23.78 -13.08
CA GLN A 136 10.61 23.11 -11.89
C GLN A 136 9.57 23.07 -10.75
N SER A 137 8.82 24.13 -10.51
CA SER A 137 7.76 24.10 -9.50
C SER A 137 6.67 23.07 -9.82
N MET A 138 6.36 22.85 -11.09
CA MET A 138 5.42 21.79 -11.49
C MET A 138 6.00 20.39 -11.29
N VAL A 139 7.32 20.22 -11.47
CA VAL A 139 8.02 18.96 -11.14
C VAL A 139 7.94 18.72 -9.64
N ASP A 140 8.24 19.73 -8.82
CA ASP A 140 8.12 19.65 -7.36
C ASP A 140 6.69 19.30 -6.90
N ASP A 141 5.67 19.84 -7.59
CA ASP A 141 4.27 19.50 -7.29
C ASP A 141 3.93 18.04 -7.65
N VAL A 142 4.56 17.49 -8.70
CA VAL A 142 4.47 16.07 -8.99
C VAL A 142 5.16 15.26 -7.88
N GLU A 143 6.37 15.59 -7.49
CA GLU A 143 7.11 14.88 -6.43
C GLU A 143 6.41 14.93 -5.08
N ASN A 144 5.75 16.05 -4.76
CA ASN A 144 4.99 16.21 -3.52
C ASN A 144 3.54 15.67 -3.56
N ASP A 145 3.15 14.98 -4.64
CA ASP A 145 1.82 14.38 -4.83
C ASP A 145 0.65 15.40 -4.84
N GLU A 146 0.94 16.67 -5.14
CA GLU A 146 -0.07 17.71 -5.32
C GLU A 146 -0.83 17.54 -6.65
N ILE A 147 -0.09 17.11 -7.69
CA ILE A 147 -0.62 16.71 -8.99
C ILE A 147 -0.06 15.35 -9.38
N TRP A 148 -0.77 14.61 -10.20
CA TRP A 148 -0.32 13.28 -10.66
C TRP A 148 0.80 13.35 -11.70
N GLY A 149 0.71 14.31 -12.58
CA GLY A 149 1.63 14.59 -13.67
C GLY A 149 1.16 15.78 -14.49
N PHE A 150 1.92 16.18 -15.49
CA PHE A 150 1.51 17.27 -16.37
C PHE A 150 1.98 17.08 -17.81
N LEU A 151 1.19 17.65 -18.74
CA LEU A 151 1.53 17.80 -20.14
C LEU A 151 2.20 19.16 -20.34
N TYR A 152 3.36 19.18 -20.99
CA TYR A 152 4.08 20.42 -21.29
C TYR A 152 4.21 20.62 -22.79
N PHE A 153 3.60 21.69 -23.29
CA PHE A 153 3.73 22.16 -24.64
C PHE A 153 4.87 23.19 -24.73
N PRO A 154 5.99 22.92 -25.43
CA PRO A 154 7.14 23.84 -25.48
C PRO A 154 6.79 25.20 -26.11
N ALA A 155 7.60 26.20 -25.84
CA ALA A 155 7.37 27.58 -26.29
C ALA A 155 7.30 27.76 -27.83
N ASP A 156 7.99 26.90 -28.54
CA ASP A 156 8.12 26.90 -30.00
C ASP A 156 7.31 25.76 -30.66
N PHE A 157 6.40 25.12 -29.96
CA PHE A 157 5.64 23.95 -30.43
C PHE A 157 4.88 24.24 -31.74
N THR A 158 4.13 25.35 -31.80
CA THR A 158 3.42 25.76 -33.04
C THR A 158 4.37 26.03 -34.21
N ALA A 159 5.49 26.71 -33.91
CA ALA A 159 6.49 27.03 -34.94
C ALA A 159 7.13 25.77 -35.53
N ASN A 160 7.47 24.80 -34.67
CA ASN A 160 8.08 23.53 -35.07
C ASN A 160 7.16 22.63 -35.92
N ILE A 161 5.86 22.85 -35.87
CA ILE A 161 4.91 22.14 -36.74
C ILE A 161 4.64 22.93 -38.04
N ILE A 162 4.36 24.24 -37.93
CA ILE A 162 3.90 25.03 -39.06
C ILE A 162 5.04 25.37 -40.02
N ILE A 163 6.22 25.77 -39.54
CA ILE A 163 7.34 26.19 -40.38
C ILE A 163 7.79 25.06 -41.32
N PRO A 164 8.09 23.84 -40.85
CA PRO A 164 8.45 22.73 -41.76
C PRO A 164 7.32 22.33 -42.69
N CYS A 165 6.07 22.41 -42.23
CA CYS A 165 4.91 22.12 -43.07
C CYS A 165 4.76 23.12 -44.25
N SER A 166 5.04 24.40 -44.02
CA SER A 166 4.86 25.44 -45.03
C SER A 166 5.90 25.40 -46.16
N GLY A 167 6.98 24.66 -45.99
CA GLY A 167 8.09 24.57 -46.95
C GLY A 167 8.89 25.87 -47.07
N ARG A 168 8.71 26.86 -46.18
CA ARG A 168 9.33 28.20 -46.24
C ARG A 168 10.55 28.36 -45.33
N GLY A 169 11.00 27.30 -44.67
CA GLY A 169 12.18 27.33 -43.80
C GLY A 169 13.41 26.70 -44.45
N THR A 170 14.61 26.98 -43.93
CA THR A 170 15.76 26.11 -44.19
C THR A 170 15.39 24.69 -43.77
N PRO A 171 15.87 23.65 -44.50
CA PRO A 171 15.61 22.27 -44.10
C PRO A 171 16.08 22.09 -42.66
N VAL A 172 15.15 22.08 -41.75
CA VAL A 172 15.46 21.86 -40.32
C VAL A 172 15.73 20.37 -40.16
N THR A 173 16.96 20.04 -39.84
CA THR A 173 17.41 18.65 -39.66
C THR A 173 16.86 18.02 -38.39
N SER A 174 16.35 18.83 -37.44
CA SER A 174 15.60 18.37 -36.29
C SER A 174 14.53 19.41 -35.92
N TYR A 175 13.30 19.00 -35.83
CA TYR A 175 12.18 19.78 -35.33
C TYR A 175 11.64 19.08 -34.09
N ASN A 176 11.40 19.84 -33.03
CA ASN A 176 10.86 19.34 -31.80
C ASN A 176 9.34 19.54 -31.79
N ASN A 177 8.61 18.51 -32.22
CA ASN A 177 7.15 18.45 -32.22
C ASN A 177 6.65 17.62 -31.02
N SER A 178 7.51 17.41 -30.02
CA SER A 178 7.18 16.63 -28.86
C SER A 178 6.42 17.44 -27.81
N VAL A 179 5.45 16.79 -27.20
CA VAL A 179 4.78 17.25 -26.00
C VAL A 179 5.26 16.35 -24.86
N LYS A 180 5.80 16.97 -23.82
CA LYS A 180 6.32 16.20 -22.68
C LYS A 180 5.17 15.75 -21.80
N TRP A 181 5.13 14.46 -21.50
CA TRP A 181 4.33 13.89 -20.44
C TRP A 181 5.25 13.61 -19.25
N VAL A 182 5.14 14.47 -18.23
CA VAL A 182 5.95 14.38 -17.00
C VAL A 182 5.15 13.64 -15.95
N ASN A 183 5.67 12.53 -15.47
CA ASN A 183 5.05 11.71 -14.44
C ASN A 183 6.10 11.06 -13.54
N ASP A 184 5.63 10.48 -12.43
CA ASP A 184 6.44 9.71 -11.50
C ASP A 184 5.89 8.27 -11.40
N GLU A 185 6.72 7.27 -11.74
CA GLU A 185 6.34 5.86 -11.69
C GLU A 185 6.27 5.31 -10.27
N THR A 186 6.93 5.97 -9.31
CA THR A 186 6.98 5.50 -7.93
C THR A 186 5.68 5.71 -7.17
N LYS A 187 4.77 6.58 -7.68
CA LYS A 187 3.52 6.92 -6.97
C LYS A 187 2.61 5.72 -6.75
N GLN A 188 2.23 5.04 -7.82
CA GLN A 188 1.39 3.85 -7.72
C GLN A 188 1.29 3.17 -9.09
N TYR A 189 1.73 1.92 -9.16
CA TYR A 189 1.88 1.19 -10.41
C TYR A 189 0.57 0.98 -11.17
N THR A 190 -0.51 0.54 -10.49
CA THR A 190 -1.77 0.21 -11.18
C THR A 190 -2.45 1.46 -11.76
N SER A 191 -2.55 2.54 -10.97
CA SER A 191 -3.11 3.80 -11.45
C SER A 191 -2.22 4.42 -12.53
N GLY A 192 -0.88 4.38 -12.34
CA GLY A 192 0.09 4.86 -13.32
C GLY A 192 -0.05 4.15 -14.66
N ALA A 193 -0.10 2.83 -14.69
CA ALA A 193 -0.25 2.04 -15.89
C ALA A 193 -1.56 2.34 -16.65
N VAL A 194 -2.64 2.63 -15.92
CA VAL A 194 -3.92 3.02 -16.54
C VAL A 194 -3.82 4.43 -17.13
N ILE A 195 -3.30 5.39 -16.36
CA ILE A 195 -3.14 6.78 -16.82
C ILE A 195 -2.24 6.84 -18.04
N ASP A 196 -1.13 6.12 -18.05
CA ASP A 196 -0.22 6.05 -19.19
C ASP A 196 -0.91 5.52 -20.47
N ARG A 197 -1.74 4.48 -20.35
CA ARG A 197 -2.52 3.99 -21.50
C ARG A 197 -3.49 5.05 -22.01
N VAL A 198 -4.13 5.79 -21.12
CA VAL A 198 -5.00 6.89 -21.51
C VAL A 198 -4.19 8.00 -22.21
N MET A 199 -3.01 8.33 -21.67
CA MET A 199 -2.12 9.32 -22.30
C MET A 199 -1.67 8.88 -23.68
N VAL A 200 -1.25 7.64 -23.89
CA VAL A 200 -0.90 7.11 -25.21
C VAL A 200 -2.07 7.27 -26.20
N SER A 201 -3.29 6.91 -25.79
CA SER A 201 -4.48 7.07 -26.62
C SER A 201 -4.82 8.55 -26.89
N LEU A 202 -4.60 9.42 -25.91
CA LEU A 202 -4.75 10.86 -26.05
C LEU A 202 -3.79 11.42 -27.08
N PHE A 203 -2.51 11.10 -26.99
CA PHE A 203 -1.50 11.56 -27.98
C PHE A 203 -1.83 11.09 -29.37
N ALA A 204 -2.27 9.85 -29.55
CA ALA A 204 -2.73 9.36 -30.88
C ALA A 204 -3.93 10.19 -31.38
N SER A 205 -4.86 10.59 -30.54
CA SER A 205 -6.01 11.42 -30.91
C SER A 205 -5.61 12.87 -31.25
N LEU A 206 -4.65 13.44 -30.49
CA LEU A 206 -4.09 14.77 -30.74
C LEU A 206 -3.37 14.79 -32.09
N SER A 207 -2.51 13.80 -32.33
CA SER A 207 -1.80 13.66 -33.62
C SER A 207 -2.78 13.52 -34.77
N ALA A 208 -3.83 12.72 -34.63
CA ALA A 208 -4.90 12.60 -35.62
C ALA A 208 -5.64 13.93 -35.85
N SER A 209 -5.87 14.71 -34.79
CA SER A 209 -6.54 16.02 -34.87
C SER A 209 -5.70 17.04 -35.64
N VAL A 210 -4.40 17.14 -35.37
CA VAL A 210 -3.47 18.01 -36.07
C VAL A 210 -3.37 17.59 -37.53
N ARG A 211 -3.27 16.29 -37.83
CA ARG A 211 -3.28 15.76 -39.21
C ARG A 211 -4.55 16.15 -39.95
N LYS A 212 -5.71 16.09 -39.31
CA LYS A 212 -6.97 16.52 -39.89
C LYS A 212 -7.00 18.02 -40.17
N MET A 213 -6.42 18.88 -39.33
CA MET A 213 -6.25 20.30 -39.55
C MET A 213 -5.31 20.57 -40.72
N MET A 214 -4.24 19.81 -40.89
CA MET A 214 -3.34 19.87 -42.05
C MET A 214 -4.07 19.51 -43.37
N LEU A 215 -4.83 18.42 -43.37
CA LEU A 215 -5.60 17.97 -44.53
C LEU A 215 -6.74 18.95 -44.89
N ALA A 216 -7.34 19.59 -43.88
CA ALA A 216 -8.37 20.59 -44.11
C ALA A 216 -7.81 21.98 -44.55
N GLY A 217 -6.50 22.12 -44.62
CA GLY A 217 -5.85 23.39 -45.02
C GLY A 217 -5.86 24.47 -43.91
N VAL A 218 -6.29 24.14 -42.70
CA VAL A 218 -6.24 25.04 -41.53
C VAL A 218 -4.78 25.31 -41.13
N ILE A 219 -3.96 24.27 -41.20
CA ILE A 219 -2.51 24.37 -41.09
C ILE A 219 -1.93 24.28 -42.50
N PRO A 220 -1.20 25.31 -42.97
CA PRO A 220 -0.62 25.30 -44.31
C PRO A 220 0.49 24.24 -44.36
N CYS A 221 0.18 23.08 -44.91
CA CYS A 221 1.12 21.96 -45.01
C CYS A 221 1.23 21.51 -46.47
N SER A 222 2.42 21.66 -47.02
CA SER A 222 2.71 21.20 -48.39
C SER A 222 2.99 19.70 -48.42
N ALA A 223 2.22 18.95 -49.24
CA ALA A 223 2.43 17.52 -49.39
C ALA A 223 3.79 17.17 -50.02
N VAL A 224 4.44 18.12 -50.64
CA VAL A 224 5.73 17.92 -51.37
C VAL A 224 6.93 18.25 -50.52
N THR A 225 6.83 19.27 -49.64
CA THR A 225 7.98 19.80 -48.89
C THR A 225 7.96 19.47 -47.43
N ALA A 226 6.81 19.10 -46.86
CA ALA A 226 6.71 18.77 -45.46
C ALA A 226 7.40 17.42 -45.14
N PRO A 227 8.16 17.32 -44.04
CA PRO A 227 8.76 16.08 -43.62
C PRO A 227 7.72 14.97 -43.46
N VAL A 228 8.07 13.75 -43.90
CA VAL A 228 7.16 12.60 -43.88
C VAL A 228 6.73 12.27 -42.44
N ASP A 229 7.69 12.29 -41.51
CA ASP A 229 7.44 11.99 -40.10
C ASP A 229 6.44 12.96 -39.49
N LEU A 230 6.54 14.25 -39.75
CA LEU A 230 5.61 15.27 -39.28
C LEU A 230 4.20 15.09 -39.86
N ARG A 231 4.08 14.55 -41.09
CA ARG A 231 2.77 14.26 -41.70
C ARG A 231 2.13 12.97 -41.14
N ILE A 232 2.97 12.02 -40.70
CA ILE A 232 2.51 10.77 -40.11
C ILE A 232 2.18 10.98 -38.61
N ASP A 233 3.06 11.62 -37.90
CA ASP A 233 2.91 11.84 -36.47
C ASP A 233 3.29 13.29 -36.07
N PRO A 234 2.37 14.26 -36.28
CA PRO A 234 2.63 15.67 -36.04
C PRO A 234 2.76 16.03 -34.55
N VAL A 235 2.30 15.17 -33.62
CA VAL A 235 2.43 15.35 -32.17
C VAL A 235 3.03 14.09 -31.59
N VAL A 236 4.27 14.20 -31.16
CA VAL A 236 5.00 13.08 -30.57
C VAL A 236 4.95 13.17 -29.03
N GLN A 237 4.68 12.07 -28.39
CA GLN A 237 4.81 11.97 -26.92
C GLN A 237 6.27 11.82 -26.53
N GLU A 238 6.78 12.75 -25.75
CA GLU A 238 8.03 12.61 -25.03
C GLU A 238 7.71 12.30 -23.56
N ARG A 239 7.97 11.07 -23.13
CA ARG A 239 7.76 10.69 -21.75
C ARG A 239 8.97 11.08 -20.92
N VAL A 240 8.73 11.90 -19.90
CA VAL A 240 9.71 12.30 -18.89
C VAL A 240 9.28 11.68 -17.57
N THR A 241 9.98 10.65 -17.15
CA THR A 241 9.71 9.99 -15.89
C THR A 241 10.71 10.51 -14.84
N LEU A 242 10.21 11.11 -13.78
CA LEU A 242 11.04 11.70 -12.73
C LEU A 242 11.83 10.61 -11.97
N HIS A 243 11.12 9.57 -11.55
CA HIS A 243 11.72 8.42 -10.90
C HIS A 243 11.25 7.16 -11.62
N THR A 244 12.20 6.43 -12.21
CA THR A 244 11.91 5.18 -12.91
C THR A 244 11.97 4.02 -11.95
N LEU A 245 11.02 3.09 -12.05
CA LEU A 245 11.09 1.81 -11.37
C LEU A 245 11.69 0.76 -12.33
N PRO A 246 12.97 0.41 -12.20
CA PRO A 246 13.64 -0.52 -13.10
C PRO A 246 13.06 -1.93 -13.01
N ALA A 247 12.44 -2.29 -11.87
CA ALA A 247 11.85 -3.60 -11.67
C ALA A 247 10.51 -3.52 -10.93
N PHE A 248 9.57 -4.41 -11.29
CA PHE A 248 8.31 -4.55 -10.55
C PHE A 248 8.52 -4.89 -9.06
N GLY A 249 9.65 -5.53 -8.73
CA GLY A 249 10.04 -5.82 -7.35
C GLY A 249 10.23 -4.58 -6.49
N GLU A 250 10.69 -3.46 -7.05
CA GLU A 250 10.83 -2.19 -6.33
C GLU A 250 9.50 -1.59 -5.92
N TYR A 251 8.50 -1.67 -6.80
CA TYR A 251 7.14 -1.30 -6.44
C TYR A 251 6.60 -2.16 -5.29
N LEU A 252 6.79 -3.48 -5.34
CA LEU A 252 6.42 -4.38 -4.25
C LEU A 252 7.17 -4.06 -2.96
N GLY A 253 8.42 -3.63 -3.06
CA GLY A 253 9.29 -3.23 -1.95
C GLY A 253 8.72 -2.08 -1.11
N GLN A 254 7.83 -1.28 -1.66
CA GLN A 254 7.23 -0.16 -0.93
C GLN A 254 6.16 -0.61 0.08
N TYR A 255 5.40 -1.68 -0.15
CA TYR A 255 4.28 -2.07 0.72
C TYR A 255 4.32 -3.51 1.23
N VAL A 256 4.88 -4.46 0.48
CA VAL A 256 4.95 -5.87 0.91
C VAL A 256 5.71 -6.04 2.23
N PRO A 257 6.85 -5.37 2.46
CA PRO A 257 7.57 -5.47 3.71
C PRO A 257 6.72 -5.11 4.93
N PHE A 258 5.82 -4.12 4.83
CA PHE A 258 4.91 -3.78 5.92
C PHE A 258 3.92 -4.89 6.24
N THR A 259 3.46 -5.61 5.22
CA THR A 259 2.62 -6.80 5.43
C THR A 259 3.41 -7.89 6.18
N VAL A 260 4.67 -8.10 5.80
CA VAL A 260 5.55 -9.08 6.46
C VAL A 260 5.78 -8.71 7.92
N ILE A 261 6.19 -7.46 8.21
CA ILE A 261 6.45 -7.04 9.60
C ILE A 261 5.16 -6.99 10.44
N TRP A 262 3.99 -6.73 9.86
CA TRP A 262 2.72 -6.86 10.57
C TRP A 262 2.46 -8.30 11.01
N VAL A 263 2.60 -9.27 10.09
CA VAL A 263 2.43 -10.69 10.41
C VAL A 263 3.47 -11.15 11.45
N CYS A 264 4.74 -10.77 11.27
CA CYS A 264 5.79 -11.04 12.25
C CYS A 264 5.46 -10.44 13.63
N SER A 265 4.87 -9.25 13.67
CA SER A 265 4.44 -8.61 14.91
C SER A 265 3.31 -9.39 15.60
N ILE A 266 2.36 -9.97 14.85
CA ILE A 266 1.32 -10.85 15.43
C ILE A 266 1.97 -12.04 16.16
N PHE A 267 2.89 -12.74 15.48
CA PHE A 267 3.59 -13.88 16.09
C PHE A 267 4.45 -13.47 17.28
N THR A 268 5.19 -12.36 17.15
CA THR A 268 6.04 -11.83 18.23
C THR A 268 5.24 -11.52 19.48
N VAL A 269 4.13 -10.81 19.32
CA VAL A 269 3.24 -10.46 20.44
C VAL A 269 2.59 -11.72 21.02
N ALA A 270 2.05 -12.61 20.18
CA ALA A 270 1.46 -13.86 20.63
C ALA A 270 2.44 -14.70 21.48
N LEU A 271 3.68 -14.86 20.99
CA LEU A 271 4.76 -15.54 21.70
C LEU A 271 5.08 -14.85 23.04
N SER A 272 5.10 -13.52 23.07
CA SER A 272 5.34 -12.79 24.33
C SER A 272 4.26 -13.07 25.39
N PHE A 273 3.01 -13.21 24.98
CA PHE A 273 1.89 -13.54 25.86
C PHE A 273 1.89 -15.01 26.31
N VAL A 274 2.45 -15.92 25.52
CA VAL A 274 2.61 -17.34 25.86
C VAL A 274 3.79 -17.55 26.80
N ASN A 275 4.96 -16.97 26.49
CA ASN A 275 6.20 -17.20 27.24
C ASN A 275 6.22 -16.48 28.59
N TYR A 276 5.71 -15.25 28.65
CA TYR A 276 5.70 -14.46 29.88
C TYR A 276 4.31 -14.45 30.51
N ARG A 277 3.89 -15.63 31.01
CA ARG A 277 2.65 -15.74 31.79
C ARG A 277 2.91 -15.29 33.21
N PRO A 278 1.99 -14.56 33.85
CA PRO A 278 2.08 -14.32 35.28
C PRO A 278 1.82 -15.64 36.02
N ASP A 279 2.89 -16.33 36.45
CA ASP A 279 2.75 -17.44 37.38
C ASP A 279 2.45 -16.87 38.75
N VAL A 280 1.39 -17.37 39.37
CA VAL A 280 0.88 -16.85 40.63
C VAL A 280 1.38 -17.74 41.76
N THR A 281 2.58 -17.49 42.21
CA THR A 281 3.11 -17.99 43.49
C THR A 281 3.44 -16.82 44.40
N ASP A 282 3.45 -17.02 45.70
CA ASP A 282 3.34 -16.07 46.81
C ASP A 282 4.33 -14.88 46.96
N LYS A 283 5.06 -14.46 45.94
CA LYS A 283 6.06 -13.38 46.03
C LYS A 283 5.77 -12.16 45.15
N TYR A 284 4.55 -11.79 44.88
CA TYR A 284 4.11 -11.26 43.56
C TYR A 284 3.80 -9.79 43.40
N GLU A 285 3.87 -8.93 44.36
CA GLU A 285 3.66 -7.48 44.08
C GLU A 285 4.75 -6.85 43.23
N LYS A 286 5.98 -7.40 43.29
CA LYS A 286 7.09 -6.92 42.40
C LYS A 286 7.05 -7.47 40.98
N CYS A 287 6.24 -8.48 40.71
CA CYS A 287 6.29 -9.22 39.43
C CYS A 287 5.42 -8.65 38.30
N MET A 288 4.39 -7.85 38.61
CA MET A 288 3.47 -7.40 37.55
C MET A 288 4.15 -6.47 36.53
N LEU A 289 4.85 -5.45 37.01
CA LEU A 289 5.63 -4.55 36.18
C LEU A 289 6.78 -5.28 35.50
N GLN A 290 7.39 -6.25 36.16
CA GLN A 290 8.46 -7.06 35.59
C GLN A 290 7.94 -7.90 34.39
N VAL A 291 6.78 -8.56 34.55
CA VAL A 291 6.17 -9.35 33.46
C VAL A 291 5.81 -8.46 32.26
N ILE A 292 5.22 -7.29 32.51
CA ILE A 292 4.91 -6.33 31.45
C ILE A 292 6.20 -5.84 30.79
N GLY A 293 7.20 -5.47 31.57
CA GLY A 293 8.49 -5.01 31.08
C GLY A 293 9.21 -6.07 30.24
N GLN A 294 9.20 -7.34 30.70
CA GLN A 294 9.78 -8.46 29.94
C GLN A 294 9.07 -8.69 28.60
N ARG A 295 7.73 -8.62 28.58
CA ARG A 295 6.96 -8.71 27.33
C ARG A 295 7.32 -7.59 26.37
N PHE A 296 7.35 -6.36 26.85
CA PHE A 296 7.67 -5.20 26.02
C PHE A 296 9.10 -5.27 25.51
N LEU A 297 10.05 -5.63 26.36
CA LEU A 297 11.45 -5.82 25.95
C LEU A 297 11.58 -6.92 24.90
N PHE A 298 10.90 -8.05 25.08
CA PHE A 298 10.90 -9.14 24.12
C PHE A 298 10.35 -8.69 22.76
N VAL A 299 9.19 -8.00 22.76
CA VAL A 299 8.58 -7.47 21.53
C VAL A 299 9.49 -6.45 20.88
N PHE A 300 10.12 -5.56 21.64
CA PHE A 300 11.05 -4.55 21.15
C PHE A 300 12.26 -5.19 20.45
N VAL A 301 12.91 -6.17 21.09
CA VAL A 301 14.08 -6.86 20.52
C VAL A 301 13.71 -7.64 19.25
N LEU A 302 12.61 -8.39 19.28
CA LEU A 302 12.18 -9.14 18.10
C LEU A 302 11.71 -8.23 16.94
N SER A 303 11.10 -7.10 17.25
CA SER A 303 10.74 -6.09 16.26
C SER A 303 11.99 -5.49 15.60
N PHE A 304 13.06 -5.24 16.37
CA PHE A 304 14.34 -4.80 15.81
C PHE A 304 14.93 -5.84 14.85
N ILE A 305 14.99 -7.11 15.29
CA ILE A 305 15.53 -8.20 14.47
C ILE A 305 14.69 -8.41 13.21
N SER A 306 13.38 -8.42 13.34
CA SER A 306 12.44 -8.60 12.21
C SER A 306 12.59 -7.48 11.18
N SER A 307 12.67 -6.22 11.63
CA SER A 307 12.86 -5.07 10.74
C SER A 307 14.21 -5.12 10.04
N LEU A 308 15.27 -5.48 10.78
CA LEU A 308 16.63 -5.61 10.23
C LEU A 308 16.70 -6.68 9.15
N LEU A 309 16.13 -7.86 9.42
CA LEU A 309 16.11 -8.97 8.47
C LEU A 309 15.26 -8.63 7.24
N THR A 310 14.09 -8.04 7.43
CA THR A 310 13.21 -7.65 6.31
C THR A 310 13.90 -6.61 5.42
N THR A 311 14.54 -5.60 6.02
CA THR A 311 15.29 -4.58 5.26
C THR A 311 16.49 -5.17 4.56
N ALA A 312 17.25 -6.05 5.23
CA ALA A 312 18.41 -6.70 4.62
C ALA A 312 18.01 -7.59 3.44
N LEU A 313 16.90 -8.32 3.54
CA LEU A 313 16.37 -9.12 2.43
C LEU A 313 15.87 -8.24 1.28
N LEU A 314 15.24 -7.11 1.59
CA LEU A 314 14.77 -6.16 0.58
C LEU A 314 15.94 -5.62 -0.25
N PHE A 315 17.00 -5.15 0.41
CA PHE A 315 18.22 -4.68 -0.27
C PHE A 315 18.98 -5.84 -0.96
N GLY A 316 18.98 -7.02 -0.36
CA GLY A 316 19.54 -8.23 -0.98
C GLY A 316 18.80 -8.66 -2.25
N ALA A 317 17.55 -8.30 -2.42
CA ALA A 317 16.74 -8.52 -3.62
C ALA A 317 17.02 -7.47 -4.71
N GLY A 318 17.80 -6.43 -4.43
CA GLY A 318 18.15 -5.37 -5.37
C GLY A 318 17.34 -4.07 -5.22
N PHE A 319 16.65 -3.89 -4.08
CA PHE A 319 15.96 -2.63 -3.80
C PHE A 319 16.99 -1.52 -3.58
N GLU A 320 16.85 -0.44 -4.33
CA GLU A 320 17.70 0.74 -4.23
C GLU A 320 16.98 1.86 -3.47
N ALA A 321 17.71 2.60 -2.64
CA ALA A 321 17.17 3.71 -1.90
C ALA A 321 18.19 4.86 -1.87
N GLU A 322 17.75 6.05 -2.24
CA GLU A 322 18.57 7.27 -2.29
C GLU A 322 19.20 7.58 -0.93
N HIS A 323 18.40 7.51 0.13
CA HIS A 323 18.85 7.78 1.50
C HIS A 323 19.51 6.55 2.17
N GLY A 324 19.69 5.46 1.44
CA GLY A 324 20.43 4.27 1.85
C GLY A 324 19.72 3.37 2.85
N PHE A 325 20.38 2.25 3.16
CA PHE A 325 19.87 1.18 4.04
C PHE A 325 19.41 1.68 5.42
N GLY A 326 20.20 2.57 6.05
CA GLY A 326 19.95 3.01 7.43
C GLY A 326 18.61 3.73 7.58
N THR A 327 18.26 4.59 6.63
CA THR A 327 17.00 5.35 6.64
C THR A 327 15.80 4.43 6.47
N VAL A 328 15.86 3.54 5.47
CA VAL A 328 14.81 2.53 5.23
C VAL A 328 14.64 1.63 6.45
N PHE A 329 15.75 1.18 7.05
CA PHE A 329 15.71 0.39 8.28
C PHE A 329 15.04 1.12 9.44
N CYS A 330 15.34 2.41 9.65
CA CYS A 330 14.71 3.22 10.70
C CYS A 330 13.20 3.34 10.50
N VAL A 331 12.75 3.55 9.27
CA VAL A 331 11.33 3.59 8.93
C VAL A 331 10.67 2.24 9.19
N MET A 332 11.29 1.14 8.72
CA MET A 332 10.79 -0.21 8.93
C MET A 332 10.69 -0.56 10.41
N TRP A 333 11.68 -0.16 11.21
CA TRP A 333 11.68 -0.42 12.65
C TRP A 333 10.62 0.42 13.39
N LEU A 334 10.49 1.70 13.05
CA LEU A 334 9.41 2.56 13.57
C LEU A 334 8.04 1.94 13.30
N MET A 335 7.79 1.51 12.07
CA MET A 335 6.52 0.90 11.67
C MET A 335 6.29 -0.45 12.35
N CYS A 336 7.33 -1.29 12.47
CA CYS A 336 7.24 -2.55 13.19
C CYS A 336 6.85 -2.35 14.65
N LEU A 337 7.45 -1.39 15.34
CA LEU A 337 7.10 -1.03 16.71
C LEU A 337 5.67 -0.48 16.81
N THR A 338 5.24 0.33 15.85
CA THR A 338 3.87 0.86 15.79
C THR A 338 2.86 -0.28 15.64
N PHE A 339 3.10 -1.20 14.72
CA PHE A 339 2.26 -2.36 14.50
C PHE A 339 2.24 -3.30 15.71
N ALA A 340 3.41 -3.56 16.30
CA ALA A 340 3.51 -4.35 17.52
C ALA A 340 2.72 -3.71 18.66
N GLY A 341 2.74 -2.38 18.80
CA GLY A 341 1.93 -1.64 19.77
C GLY A 341 0.44 -1.83 19.57
N MET A 342 -0.05 -1.71 18.31
CA MET A 342 -1.46 -1.95 17.96
C MET A 342 -1.89 -3.38 18.30
N ILE A 343 -1.06 -4.36 17.94
CA ILE A 343 -1.32 -5.77 18.20
C ILE A 343 -1.27 -6.06 19.71
N CYS A 344 -0.29 -5.51 20.45
CA CYS A 344 -0.22 -5.58 21.90
C CYS A 344 -1.48 -5.00 22.55
N LEU A 345 -2.00 -3.89 22.05
CA LEU A 345 -3.25 -3.30 22.52
C LEU A 345 -4.40 -4.29 22.38
N ILE A 346 -4.58 -4.90 21.21
CA ILE A 346 -5.65 -5.86 20.93
C ILE A 346 -5.50 -7.09 21.85
N PHE A 347 -4.29 -7.63 21.97
CA PHE A 347 -4.02 -8.79 22.83
C PHE A 347 -4.18 -8.49 24.33
N SER A 348 -3.96 -7.24 24.75
CA SER A 348 -4.16 -6.83 26.14
C SER A 348 -5.62 -6.98 26.58
N TYR A 349 -6.58 -6.73 25.69
CA TYR A 349 -8.00 -6.83 25.97
C TYR A 349 -8.60 -8.17 25.55
N LEU A 350 -8.25 -8.70 24.40
CA LEU A 350 -8.91 -9.86 23.78
C LEU A 350 -8.09 -11.15 23.87
N SER A 351 -6.82 -11.09 24.30
CA SER A 351 -5.93 -12.27 24.29
C SER A 351 -5.81 -12.87 22.89
N ASN A 352 -5.72 -14.21 22.80
CA ASN A 352 -5.62 -14.93 21.53
C ASN A 352 -6.84 -14.75 20.62
N SER A 353 -8.01 -14.42 21.17
CA SER A 353 -9.21 -14.08 20.39
C SER A 353 -9.07 -12.79 19.58
N GLY A 354 -8.01 -12.02 19.84
CA GLY A 354 -7.67 -10.82 19.04
C GLY A 354 -7.02 -11.11 17.69
N ILE A 355 -6.53 -12.34 17.43
CA ILE A 355 -5.86 -12.69 16.16
C ILE A 355 -6.75 -12.38 14.94
N PRO A 356 -8.02 -12.80 14.89
CA PRO A 356 -8.91 -12.46 13.79
C PRO A 356 -9.02 -10.95 13.55
N ILE A 357 -9.07 -10.16 14.61
CA ILE A 357 -9.15 -8.68 14.50
C ILE A 357 -7.86 -8.11 13.93
N CYS A 358 -6.69 -8.64 14.31
CA CYS A 358 -5.41 -8.25 13.73
C CYS A 358 -5.35 -8.53 12.21
N VAL A 359 -5.91 -9.66 11.78
CA VAL A 359 -6.00 -10.01 10.35
C VAL A 359 -6.96 -9.08 9.61
N LEU A 360 -8.14 -8.79 10.19
CA LEU A 360 -9.08 -7.82 9.60
C LEU A 360 -8.46 -6.43 9.45
N LEU A 361 -7.75 -5.95 10.47
CA LEU A 361 -7.05 -4.67 10.42
C LEU A 361 -5.94 -4.66 9.39
N LEU A 362 -5.22 -5.78 9.21
CA LEU A 362 -4.22 -5.90 8.15
C LEU A 362 -4.88 -5.70 6.78
N ILE A 363 -5.95 -6.43 6.50
CA ILE A 363 -6.64 -6.36 5.20
C ILE A 363 -7.19 -4.95 4.97
N LEU A 364 -7.83 -4.37 5.98
CA LEU A 364 -8.36 -3.02 5.91
C LEU A 364 -7.24 -2.01 5.56
N GLN A 365 -6.14 -2.04 6.29
CA GLN A 365 -5.02 -1.13 6.08
C GLN A 365 -4.33 -1.38 4.74
N LEU A 366 -4.14 -2.64 4.33
CA LEU A 366 -3.54 -2.99 3.05
C LEU A 366 -4.35 -2.43 1.87
N MET A 367 -5.68 -2.54 1.93
CA MET A 367 -6.56 -2.07 0.86
C MET A 367 -6.70 -0.55 0.81
N THR A 368 -6.50 0.13 1.94
CA THR A 368 -6.63 1.60 2.03
C THR A 368 -5.29 2.34 2.03
N SER A 369 -4.16 1.65 1.96
CA SER A 369 -2.82 2.22 2.20
C SER A 369 -2.12 2.81 0.99
N SER A 370 -2.77 2.96 -0.16
CA SER A 370 -2.12 3.30 -1.44
C SER A 370 -1.12 2.25 -1.98
N GLY A 371 -0.97 1.11 -1.32
CA GLY A 371 -0.09 0.03 -1.81
C GLY A 371 -0.66 -0.66 -3.05
N LEU A 372 -1.93 -1.03 -3.05
CA LEU A 372 -2.60 -1.68 -4.18
C LEU A 372 -3.31 -0.70 -5.10
N PHE A 373 -3.98 0.30 -4.53
CA PHE A 373 -4.70 1.34 -5.24
C PHE A 373 -4.36 2.69 -4.63
N HIS A 374 -4.12 3.69 -5.48
CA HIS A 374 -3.85 5.02 -5.00
C HIS A 374 -5.02 5.56 -4.16
N ARG A 375 -4.72 6.36 -3.13
CA ARG A 375 -5.72 6.93 -2.21
C ARG A 375 -6.89 7.62 -2.93
N LEU A 376 -6.62 8.33 -4.02
CA LEU A 376 -7.65 9.02 -4.81
C LEU A 376 -8.61 8.05 -5.52
N SER A 377 -8.18 6.81 -5.81
CA SER A 377 -9.04 5.76 -6.37
C SER A 377 -10.01 5.17 -5.37
N LEU A 378 -9.80 5.41 -4.06
CA LEU A 378 -10.67 4.86 -3.03
C LEU A 378 -12.00 5.60 -2.98
N THR A 379 -13.06 4.88 -2.57
CA THR A 379 -14.36 5.49 -2.27
C THR A 379 -14.19 6.58 -1.19
N PRO A 380 -14.81 7.77 -1.33
CA PRO A 380 -14.61 8.87 -0.38
C PRO A 380 -14.79 8.49 1.09
N GLY A 381 -15.76 7.59 1.39
CA GLY A 381 -15.98 7.08 2.75
C GLY A 381 -14.84 6.22 3.31
N TRP A 382 -13.86 5.77 2.48
CA TRP A 382 -12.72 4.97 2.90
C TRP A 382 -11.40 5.75 2.91
N ARG A 383 -11.33 6.92 2.28
CA ARG A 383 -10.12 7.75 2.23
C ARG A 383 -9.63 8.18 3.61
N TRP A 384 -10.54 8.53 4.52
CA TRP A 384 -10.17 8.93 5.87
C TRP A 384 -9.45 7.82 6.65
N ILE A 385 -9.69 6.54 6.29
CA ILE A 385 -8.99 5.41 6.90
C ILE A 385 -7.50 5.46 6.55
N SER A 386 -7.15 5.78 5.30
CA SER A 386 -5.76 6.00 4.90
C SER A 386 -5.10 7.10 5.75
N ASP A 387 -5.81 8.21 5.97
CA ASP A 387 -5.27 9.36 6.70
C ASP A 387 -5.07 9.09 8.20
N VAL A 388 -5.83 8.16 8.76
CA VAL A 388 -5.78 7.85 10.19
C VAL A 388 -4.81 6.71 10.48
N PHE A 389 -4.84 5.61 9.69
CA PHE A 389 -4.09 4.41 10.01
C PHE A 389 -2.61 4.47 9.59
N PRO A 390 -1.68 3.87 10.36
CA PRO A 390 -0.25 4.07 10.18
C PRO A 390 0.31 3.40 8.91
N PHE A 391 -0.36 2.43 8.31
CA PHE A 391 0.18 1.68 7.17
C PHE A 391 0.42 2.57 5.94
N TYR A 392 -0.53 3.45 5.62
CA TYR A 392 -0.38 4.45 4.56
C TYR A 392 0.84 5.35 4.80
N HIS A 393 0.94 5.89 6.01
CA HIS A 393 2.07 6.76 6.36
C HIS A 393 3.42 6.04 6.29
N GLY A 394 3.43 4.74 6.60
CA GLY A 394 4.62 3.91 6.44
C GLY A 394 5.06 3.78 4.97
N ILE A 395 4.12 3.58 4.05
CA ILE A 395 4.42 3.51 2.61
C ILE A 395 5.00 4.84 2.12
N GLU A 396 4.38 5.96 2.50
CA GLU A 396 4.87 7.29 2.11
C GLU A 396 6.27 7.57 2.69
N LEU A 397 6.54 7.13 3.92
CA LEU A 397 7.89 7.23 4.51
C LEU A 397 8.93 6.36 3.79
N ILE A 398 8.56 5.16 3.32
CA ILE A 398 9.47 4.35 2.50
C ILE A 398 9.72 5.03 1.15
N ARG A 399 8.69 5.59 0.52
CA ARG A 399 8.84 6.33 -0.75
C ARG A 399 9.74 7.54 -0.57
N ALA A 400 9.55 8.31 0.50
CA ALA A 400 10.43 9.42 0.85
C ALA A 400 11.87 8.95 1.08
N ALA A 401 12.08 7.87 1.82
CA ALA A 401 13.39 7.33 2.10
C ALA A 401 14.10 6.73 0.86
N SER A 402 13.34 6.21 -0.09
CA SER A 402 13.89 5.52 -1.28
C SER A 402 14.15 6.46 -2.44
N TYR A 403 13.28 7.46 -2.65
CA TYR A 403 13.27 8.30 -3.85
C TYR A 403 13.36 9.80 -3.55
N GLY A 404 13.56 10.21 -2.30
CA GLY A 404 13.60 11.64 -1.92
C GLY A 404 12.28 12.38 -2.11
N LEU A 405 11.15 11.66 -2.17
CA LEU A 405 9.84 12.22 -2.45
C LEU A 405 9.18 12.81 -1.20
N MET A 406 8.18 13.67 -1.41
CA MET A 406 7.28 14.16 -0.36
C MET A 406 7.95 14.98 0.76
N ASP A 407 8.99 15.70 0.47
CA ASP A 407 9.73 16.50 1.45
C ASP A 407 8.82 17.42 2.30
N ARG A 408 7.76 17.97 1.69
CA ARG A 408 6.79 18.83 2.38
C ARG A 408 5.96 18.10 3.44
N THR A 409 5.73 16.79 3.29
CA THR A 409 4.78 16.01 4.11
C THR A 409 5.42 14.95 5.00
N VAL A 410 6.71 14.64 4.81
CA VAL A 410 7.46 13.64 5.58
C VAL A 410 7.30 13.83 7.09
N GLY A 411 7.40 15.08 7.57
CA GLY A 411 7.23 15.41 8.99
C GLY A 411 5.85 15.01 9.53
N THR A 412 4.79 15.17 8.73
CA THR A 412 3.43 14.77 9.10
C THR A 412 3.31 13.25 9.20
N HIS A 413 3.86 12.49 8.24
CA HIS A 413 3.83 11.04 8.26
C HIS A 413 4.61 10.45 9.43
N ILE A 414 5.79 11.00 9.73
CA ILE A 414 6.56 10.65 10.93
C ILE A 414 5.77 10.95 12.20
N GLY A 415 5.16 12.14 12.30
CA GLY A 415 4.37 12.55 13.46
C GLY A 415 3.20 11.62 13.74
N ILE A 416 2.47 11.21 12.72
CA ILE A 416 1.34 10.26 12.84
C ILE A 416 1.84 8.87 13.27
N ALA A 417 2.94 8.37 12.68
CA ALA A 417 3.52 7.10 13.07
C ALA A 417 3.95 7.09 14.54
N PHE A 418 4.61 8.16 15.02
CA PHE A 418 4.97 8.32 16.43
C PHE A 418 3.75 8.46 17.34
N ALA A 419 2.71 9.18 16.92
CA ALA A 419 1.48 9.30 17.70
C ALA A 419 0.84 7.91 17.90
N TRP A 420 0.72 7.11 16.85
CA TRP A 420 0.27 5.74 16.95
C TRP A 420 1.16 4.89 17.85
N LEU A 421 2.48 4.98 17.69
CA LEU A 421 3.45 4.27 18.53
C LEU A 421 3.19 4.56 20.01
N ILE A 422 3.22 5.83 20.39
CA ILE A 422 3.10 6.23 21.78
C ILE A 422 1.72 5.86 22.36
N CYS A 423 0.63 6.22 21.65
CA CYS A 423 -0.72 5.96 22.12
C CYS A 423 -1.00 4.45 22.30
N THR A 424 -0.62 3.63 21.32
CA THR A 424 -0.91 2.19 21.40
C THR A 424 -0.12 1.49 22.49
N TRP A 425 1.17 1.82 22.69
CA TRP A 425 1.98 1.23 23.75
C TRP A 425 1.50 1.67 25.14
N LEU A 426 1.13 2.95 25.31
CA LEU A 426 0.56 3.42 26.58
C LEU A 426 -0.75 2.71 26.92
N ILE A 427 -1.68 2.63 25.98
CA ILE A 427 -2.98 1.99 26.20
C ILE A 427 -2.79 0.46 26.39
N ALA A 428 -1.86 -0.17 25.66
CA ALA A 428 -1.51 -1.57 25.85
C ALA A 428 -0.92 -1.83 27.25
N PHE A 429 -0.04 -0.94 27.73
CA PHE A 429 0.51 -1.00 29.08
C PHE A 429 -0.60 -0.95 30.13
N VAL A 430 -1.47 0.04 30.05
CA VAL A 430 -2.62 0.20 30.96
C VAL A 430 -3.53 -1.03 30.90
N GLY A 431 -3.87 -1.52 29.72
CA GLY A 431 -4.69 -2.71 29.52
C GLY A 431 -4.07 -3.96 30.15
N GLN A 432 -2.76 -4.18 30.00
CA GLN A 432 -2.06 -5.30 30.63
C GLN A 432 -1.99 -5.15 32.14
N TYR A 433 -1.74 -3.94 32.65
CA TYR A 433 -1.71 -3.65 34.06
C TYR A 433 -3.04 -4.03 34.73
N PHE A 434 -4.16 -3.56 34.23
CA PHE A 434 -5.48 -3.90 34.77
C PHE A 434 -5.81 -5.38 34.65
N ARG A 435 -5.43 -6.01 33.55
CA ARG A 435 -5.73 -7.43 33.32
C ARG A 435 -4.96 -8.34 34.27
N ILE A 436 -3.67 -8.07 34.49
CA ILE A 436 -2.84 -8.83 35.43
C ILE A 436 -3.31 -8.56 36.84
N GLY A 437 -3.58 -7.29 37.20
CA GLY A 437 -4.10 -6.88 38.49
C GLY A 437 -5.41 -7.58 38.87
N LYS A 438 -6.39 -7.62 37.90
CA LYS A 438 -7.65 -8.36 38.14
C LYS A 438 -7.43 -9.84 38.39
N LYS A 439 -6.50 -10.49 37.68
CA LYS A 439 -6.18 -11.90 37.90
C LYS A 439 -5.54 -12.14 39.28
N VAL A 440 -4.68 -11.24 39.71
CA VAL A 440 -4.03 -11.31 41.01
C VAL A 440 -5.08 -11.14 42.15
N ILE A 441 -5.91 -10.09 42.07
CA ILE A 441 -6.98 -9.82 43.03
C ILE A 441 -7.96 -10.98 43.12
N PHE A 442 -8.42 -11.49 41.97
CA PHE A 442 -9.38 -12.60 41.94
C PHE A 442 -8.80 -13.88 42.58
N ARG A 443 -7.51 -14.16 42.44
CA ARG A 443 -6.89 -15.32 43.08
C ARG A 443 -6.66 -15.12 44.57
N LEU A 444 -6.27 -13.92 44.99
CA LEU A 444 -6.18 -13.61 46.44
C LEU A 444 -7.54 -13.78 47.13
N MET A 445 -8.62 -13.28 46.53
CA MET A 445 -9.97 -13.50 47.08
C MET A 445 -10.38 -14.97 47.06
N ASN A 446 -9.96 -15.77 46.09
CA ASN A 446 -10.24 -17.22 46.11
C ASN A 446 -9.37 -18.01 47.07
N GLN A 447 -8.16 -17.57 47.41
CA GLN A 447 -7.34 -18.19 48.46
C GLN A 447 -7.93 -17.96 49.86
N ASP A 448 -8.48 -16.77 50.10
CA ASP A 448 -9.18 -16.47 51.36
C ASP A 448 -10.54 -17.20 51.47
N LEU A 449 -11.15 -17.59 50.33
CA LEU A 449 -12.42 -18.35 50.30
C LEU A 449 -12.24 -19.86 50.26
N HIS A 450 -11.03 -20.42 50.22
CA HIS A 450 -10.76 -21.86 50.20
C HIS A 450 -10.90 -22.54 51.57
N GLY A 451 -11.59 -21.89 52.55
CA GLY A 451 -12.34 -22.61 53.59
C GLY A 451 -13.67 -23.22 53.11
N THR A 452 -14.18 -22.88 51.92
CA THR A 452 -15.43 -23.41 51.36
C THR A 452 -15.33 -23.61 49.85
N TYR A 453 -15.39 -24.89 49.46
CA TYR A 453 -15.45 -25.36 48.07
C TYR A 453 -16.62 -24.75 47.31
N PHE A 454 -16.42 -24.33 46.06
CA PHE A 454 -17.30 -24.23 44.90
C PHE A 454 -17.08 -22.91 44.13
N PHE A 455 -16.48 -22.99 43.00
CA PHE A 455 -16.61 -22.15 41.77
C PHE A 455 -15.29 -22.06 41.00
N SER A 456 -14.82 -23.14 40.40
CA SER A 456 -13.59 -23.11 39.58
C SER A 456 -13.77 -23.54 38.10
N HIS A 457 -14.97 -23.40 37.51
CA HIS A 457 -15.15 -23.96 36.15
C HIS A 457 -15.77 -23.02 35.09
N TRP A 458 -15.85 -21.71 35.33
CA TRP A 458 -16.51 -20.79 34.40
C TRP A 458 -15.68 -19.54 34.09
N MET A 459 -14.40 -19.64 33.74
CA MET A 459 -13.67 -18.58 32.99
C MET A 459 -12.32 -19.10 32.50
N ILE A 460 -12.32 -19.82 31.40
CA ILE A 460 -11.15 -20.00 30.52
C ILE A 460 -11.42 -19.24 29.22
#